data_4d557d611ed46a564a8d8d21265e8161
#
_entry.id   4d557d611ed46a564a8d8d21265e8161
#
_cell.length_a   1.000
_cell.length_b   1.000
_cell.length_c   1.000
_cell.angle_alpha   90.00
_cell.angle_beta   90.00
_cell.angle_gamma   90.00
#
_symmetry.space_group_name_H-M   'P 1'
#
loop_
_entity.id
_entity.type
_entity.pdbx_description
1 polymer ?
#
loop_
_entity_poly.entity_id
_entity_poly.type
_entity_poly.pdbx_seq_one_letter_code
_entity_poly.pdbx_strand_id
1 'polypeptide(L)'
;RVVFFTDKDGDDKPDSKKNLFTGISGTQHDHGIHAVHFGPDGKFYFNFGNAGRQIKDEAGKPIIDLAGNEVNDKRKPYQQGMVFRCNEDGSDFETLGWNFRNNWEVAVDSFGSVWQSDNDDDGNRGVRINYVMEYGNYGYRGEFTGKGWRDKRTNIEKEVPLRHWHLND
;
A
#
# COMPACT_ATOMS: atom_id res chain seq x y z
N ARG A 1 6.50 2.40 -11.57
CA ARG A 1 7.22 1.12 -11.62
C ARG A 1 8.30 1.05 -10.55
N VAL A 2 8.60 -0.16 -10.07
CA VAL A 2 9.76 -0.46 -9.23
C VAL A 2 10.84 -1.05 -10.12
N VAL A 3 12.05 -0.54 -10.02
CA VAL A 3 13.18 -0.96 -10.84
C VAL A 3 14.30 -1.44 -9.95
N PHE A 4 14.81 -2.61 -10.24
CA PHE A 4 15.95 -3.20 -9.57
C PHE A 4 17.22 -2.98 -10.41
N PHE A 5 18.25 -2.46 -9.78
CA PHE A 5 19.56 -2.30 -10.37
C PHE A 5 20.54 -3.23 -9.66
N THR A 6 21.40 -3.91 -10.40
CA THR A 6 22.42 -4.77 -9.84
C THR A 6 23.79 -4.29 -10.26
N ASP A 7 24.66 -4.08 -9.30
CA ASP A 7 26.10 -3.93 -9.44
C ASP A 7 26.74 -5.28 -9.16
N LYS A 8 27.39 -5.90 -10.13
CA LYS A 8 27.95 -7.24 -10.03
C LYS A 8 29.42 -7.26 -9.69
N ASP A 9 30.13 -6.21 -10.01
CA ASP A 9 31.58 -6.11 -9.84
C ASP A 9 32.01 -5.16 -8.68
N GLY A 10 31.04 -4.46 -8.08
CA GLY A 10 31.26 -3.60 -6.91
C GLY A 10 31.90 -2.26 -7.25
N ASP A 11 31.73 -1.77 -8.46
CA ASP A 11 32.28 -0.49 -8.90
C ASP A 11 31.34 0.72 -8.64
N ASP A 12 30.25 0.50 -7.91
CA ASP A 12 29.20 1.47 -7.59
C ASP A 12 28.40 1.94 -8.82
N LYS A 13 28.43 1.17 -9.92
CA LYS A 13 27.64 1.39 -11.11
C LYS A 13 26.77 0.19 -11.43
N PRO A 14 25.54 0.39 -11.89
CA PRO A 14 24.67 -0.73 -12.21
C PRO A 14 25.07 -1.40 -13.53
N ASP A 15 25.39 -2.70 -13.47
CA ASP A 15 25.62 -3.55 -14.64
C ASP A 15 24.34 -4.00 -15.32
N SER A 16 23.26 -4.09 -14.54
CA SER A 16 21.98 -4.54 -15.07
C SER A 16 20.81 -3.83 -14.42
N LYS A 17 19.70 -3.84 -15.15
CA LYS A 17 18.45 -3.22 -14.76
C LYS A 17 17.29 -4.15 -15.10
N LYS A 18 16.40 -4.37 -14.13
CA LYS A 18 15.18 -5.16 -14.28
C LYS A 18 13.98 -4.38 -13.75
N ASN A 19 12.87 -4.40 -14.47
CA ASN A 19 11.61 -3.92 -13.90
C ASN A 19 11.05 -5.01 -12.99
N LEU A 20 11.07 -4.78 -11.69
CA LEU A 20 10.50 -5.71 -10.73
C LEU A 20 8.97 -5.67 -10.80
N PHE A 21 8.41 -4.45 -10.73
CA PHE A 21 6.98 -4.22 -10.83
C PHE A 21 6.64 -3.08 -11.78
N THR A 22 5.55 -3.27 -12.52
CA THR A 22 5.00 -2.31 -13.49
C THR A 22 3.53 -2.02 -13.18
N GLY A 23 2.85 -1.28 -14.04
CA GLY A 23 1.40 -1.04 -13.98
C GLY A 23 0.92 -0.15 -12.85
N ILE A 24 1.81 0.28 -11.96
CA ILE A 24 1.47 1.14 -10.83
C ILE A 24 1.20 2.56 -11.35
N SER A 25 0.04 3.10 -11.00
CA SER A 25 -0.41 4.44 -11.36
C SER A 25 0.12 5.50 -10.38
N GLY A 26 -0.30 6.75 -10.54
CA GLY A 26 0.07 7.83 -9.63
C GLY A 26 1.51 8.36 -9.81
N THR A 27 2.14 8.13 -10.96
CA THR A 27 3.54 8.51 -11.22
C THR A 27 3.81 10.02 -11.22
N GLN A 28 2.78 10.83 -11.33
CA GLN A 28 2.85 12.30 -11.27
C GLN A 28 2.03 12.85 -10.11
N HIS A 29 1.70 12.01 -9.16
CA HIS A 29 0.88 12.33 -8.03
C HIS A 29 1.53 11.82 -6.75
N ASP A 30 1.44 12.58 -5.70
CA ASP A 30 1.98 12.25 -4.38
C ASP A 30 1.27 11.07 -3.68
N HIS A 31 0.33 10.40 -4.32
CA HIS A 31 -0.35 9.20 -3.89
C HIS A 31 0.08 7.93 -4.64
N GLY A 32 1.26 7.94 -5.24
CA GLY A 32 1.88 6.78 -5.87
C GLY A 32 2.67 5.90 -4.89
N ILE A 33 3.81 5.35 -5.35
CA ILE A 33 4.77 4.65 -4.49
C ILE A 33 5.52 5.68 -3.64
N HIS A 34 5.71 5.38 -2.37
CA HIS A 34 6.39 6.25 -1.44
C HIS A 34 7.64 5.63 -0.83
N ALA A 35 7.50 4.59 -0.04
CA ALA A 35 8.58 4.04 0.73
C ALA A 35 9.03 2.67 0.24
N VAL A 36 10.31 2.40 0.40
CA VAL A 36 10.93 1.10 0.16
C VAL A 36 11.91 0.78 1.27
N HIS A 37 11.80 -0.42 1.86
CA HIS A 37 12.68 -0.90 2.91
C HIS A 37 13.00 -2.36 2.74
N PHE A 38 14.16 -2.80 3.26
CA PHE A 38 14.43 -4.20 3.54
C PHE A 38 14.18 -4.46 5.02
N GLY A 39 13.39 -5.48 5.32
CA GLY A 39 13.10 -5.90 6.68
C GLY A 39 14.20 -6.78 7.28
N PRO A 40 14.14 -7.09 8.58
CA PRO A 40 15.10 -7.98 9.25
C PRO A 40 15.03 -9.43 8.74
N ASP A 41 13.94 -9.79 8.06
CA ASP A 41 13.73 -11.07 7.36
C ASP A 41 14.34 -11.11 5.95
N GLY A 42 15.01 -10.04 5.52
CA GLY A 42 15.57 -9.89 4.18
C GLY A 42 14.54 -9.64 3.08
N LYS A 43 13.26 -9.49 3.42
CA LYS A 43 12.23 -9.19 2.45
C LYS A 43 12.16 -7.71 2.12
N PHE A 44 11.64 -7.42 0.95
CA PHE A 44 11.41 -6.10 0.42
C PHE A 44 10.01 -5.62 0.80
N TYR A 45 9.93 -4.50 1.48
CA TYR A 45 8.69 -3.85 1.92
C TYR A 45 8.50 -2.54 1.17
N PHE A 46 7.29 -2.30 0.69
CA PHE A 46 6.94 -1.05 0.05
C PHE A 46 5.44 -0.78 0.12
N ASN A 47 5.04 0.43 -0.24
CA ASN A 47 3.65 0.81 -0.25
C ASN A 47 3.32 1.71 -1.44
N PHE A 48 2.03 1.91 -1.66
CA PHE A 48 1.51 2.98 -2.49
C PHE A 48 0.24 3.59 -1.89
N GLY A 49 0.01 4.87 -2.16
CA GLY A 49 -1.25 5.54 -1.86
C GLY A 49 -2.37 5.16 -2.84
N ASN A 50 -3.55 5.71 -2.65
CA ASN A 50 -4.75 5.33 -3.39
C ASN A 50 -4.72 5.61 -4.91
N ALA A 51 -3.72 6.35 -5.41
CA ALA A 51 -3.50 6.49 -6.84
C ALA A 51 -2.67 5.36 -7.46
N GLY A 52 -2.06 4.47 -6.66
CA GLY A 52 -1.26 3.34 -7.14
C GLY A 52 -2.05 2.30 -7.91
N ARG A 53 -3.21 1.94 -7.40
CA ARG A 53 -4.30 1.15 -8.00
C ARG A 53 -4.03 -0.32 -8.30
N GLN A 54 -2.86 -0.70 -8.75
CA GLN A 54 -2.55 -2.08 -9.15
C GLN A 54 -1.06 -2.32 -9.24
N ILE A 55 -0.67 -3.60 -9.24
CA ILE A 55 0.70 -4.03 -9.53
C ILE A 55 0.69 -5.10 -10.61
N LYS A 56 1.64 -5.02 -11.52
CA LYS A 56 1.88 -6.00 -12.59
C LYS A 56 3.35 -6.39 -12.63
N ASP A 57 3.63 -7.57 -13.14
CA ASP A 57 4.99 -8.01 -13.44
C ASP A 57 5.61 -7.26 -14.63
N GLU A 58 6.83 -7.60 -15.00
CA GLU A 58 7.53 -7.01 -16.13
C GLU A 58 6.82 -7.24 -17.47
N ALA A 59 6.15 -8.37 -17.63
CA ALA A 59 5.38 -8.72 -18.83
C ALA A 59 3.99 -8.03 -18.88
N GLY A 60 3.64 -7.26 -17.84
CA GLY A 60 2.35 -6.59 -17.75
C GLY A 60 1.21 -7.47 -17.24
N LYS A 61 1.50 -8.67 -16.74
CA LYS A 61 0.52 -9.57 -16.12
C LYS A 61 0.25 -9.14 -14.68
N PRO A 62 -1.00 -9.13 -14.22
CA PRO A 62 -1.33 -8.81 -12.84
C PRO A 62 -0.59 -9.70 -11.84
N ILE A 63 -0.10 -9.11 -10.75
CA ILE A 63 0.44 -9.88 -9.62
C ILE A 63 -0.72 -10.54 -8.88
N ILE A 64 -0.57 -11.83 -8.60
CA ILE A 64 -1.42 -12.58 -7.69
C ILE A 64 -0.61 -12.82 -6.43
N ASP A 65 -1.13 -12.39 -5.29
CA ASP A 65 -0.44 -12.57 -4.02
C ASP A 65 -0.58 -13.98 -3.43
N LEU A 66 0.10 -14.26 -2.33
CA LEU A 66 0.06 -15.57 -1.67
C LEU A 66 -1.35 -15.97 -1.17
N ALA A 67 -2.22 -15.00 -0.98
CA ALA A 67 -3.63 -15.27 -0.65
C ALA A 67 -4.48 -15.64 -1.86
N GLY A 68 -3.91 -15.60 -3.07
CA GLY A 68 -4.59 -15.92 -4.31
C GLY A 68 -5.39 -14.76 -4.91
N ASN A 69 -5.17 -13.53 -4.43
CA ASN A 69 -5.90 -12.36 -4.90
C ASN A 69 -5.08 -11.54 -5.91
N GLU A 70 -5.74 -11.01 -6.92
CA GLU A 70 -5.14 -10.01 -7.80
C GLU A 70 -4.91 -8.70 -7.06
N VAL A 71 -3.69 -8.17 -7.11
CA VAL A 71 -3.33 -6.91 -6.46
C VAL A 71 -3.83 -5.71 -7.25
N ASN A 72 -5.03 -5.27 -6.92
CA ASN A 72 -5.67 -4.11 -7.54
C ASN A 72 -6.71 -3.46 -6.59
N ASP A 73 -7.23 -2.28 -6.99
CA ASP A 73 -8.20 -1.50 -6.21
C ASP A 73 -9.68 -1.78 -6.53
N LYS A 74 -9.98 -2.93 -7.11
CA LYS A 74 -11.33 -3.31 -7.56
C LYS A 74 -12.25 -3.83 -6.43
N ARG A 75 -11.80 -3.78 -5.17
CA ARG A 75 -12.54 -4.25 -3.99
C ARG A 75 -12.81 -5.76 -4.01
N LYS A 76 -11.78 -6.56 -4.41
CA LYS A 76 -11.84 -8.01 -4.47
C LYS A 76 -10.50 -8.64 -4.01
N PRO A 77 -10.16 -8.59 -2.72
CA PRO A 77 -10.72 -7.77 -1.63
C PRO A 77 -10.15 -6.35 -1.56
N TYR A 78 -9.00 -6.08 -2.19
CA TYR A 78 -8.18 -4.88 -1.99
C TYR A 78 -8.79 -3.62 -2.60
N GLN A 79 -8.53 -2.49 -1.96
CA GLN A 79 -8.91 -1.17 -2.43
C GLN A 79 -8.00 -0.10 -1.86
N GLN A 80 -7.87 1.02 -2.57
CA GLN A 80 -7.19 2.23 -2.15
C GLN A 80 -5.67 2.04 -1.93
N GLY A 81 -5.05 2.75 -0.99
CA GLY A 81 -3.66 2.58 -0.63
C GLY A 81 -3.40 1.21 -0.01
N MET A 82 -2.22 0.65 -0.28
CA MET A 82 -1.84 -0.71 0.13
C MET A 82 -0.39 -0.76 0.59
N VAL A 83 -0.07 -1.76 1.39
CA VAL A 83 1.29 -2.07 1.83
C VAL A 83 1.62 -3.53 1.54
N PHE A 84 2.85 -3.77 1.13
CA PHE A 84 3.29 -5.03 0.55
C PHE A 84 4.59 -5.51 1.14
N ARG A 85 4.79 -6.83 1.04
CA ARG A 85 6.04 -7.52 1.32
C ARG A 85 6.27 -8.57 0.23
N CYS A 86 7.51 -8.75 -0.19
CA CYS A 86 7.89 -9.83 -1.12
C CYS A 86 9.38 -10.18 -0.97
N ASN A 87 9.82 -11.23 -1.61
CA ASN A 87 11.24 -11.50 -1.78
C ASN A 87 11.89 -10.44 -2.69
N GLU A 88 13.20 -10.35 -2.66
CA GLU A 88 13.99 -9.40 -3.46
C GLU A 88 13.73 -9.54 -4.98
N ASP A 89 13.46 -10.73 -5.44
CA ASP A 89 13.14 -11.02 -6.85
C ASP A 89 11.68 -10.78 -7.24
N GLY A 90 10.84 -10.38 -6.26
CA GLY A 90 9.40 -10.13 -6.41
C GLY A 90 8.52 -11.34 -6.19
N SER A 91 9.10 -12.52 -5.90
CA SER A 91 8.34 -13.72 -5.53
C SER A 91 7.75 -13.62 -4.12
N ASP A 92 6.89 -14.57 -3.77
CA ASP A 92 6.18 -14.63 -2.48
C ASP A 92 5.53 -13.29 -2.11
N PHE A 93 4.82 -12.72 -3.07
CA PHE A 93 4.19 -11.42 -2.93
C PHE A 93 3.02 -11.47 -1.95
N GLU A 94 3.01 -10.57 -0.99
CA GLU A 94 1.98 -10.46 0.04
C GLU A 94 1.41 -9.04 0.09
N THR A 95 0.09 -8.91 0.15
CA THR A 95 -0.59 -7.68 0.50
C THR A 95 -0.89 -7.68 1.98
N LEU A 96 -0.11 -6.95 2.78
CA LEU A 96 -0.20 -6.95 4.23
C LEU A 96 -1.42 -6.18 4.75
N GLY A 97 -1.73 -5.06 4.11
CA GLY A 97 -2.87 -4.23 4.50
C GLY A 97 -3.32 -3.33 3.36
N TRP A 98 -4.56 -2.85 3.45
CA TRP A 98 -5.16 -2.03 2.40
C TRP A 98 -6.16 -1.03 2.93
N ASN A 99 -6.72 -0.23 2.01
CA ASN A 99 -7.72 0.78 2.29
C ASN A 99 -7.18 1.95 3.10
N PHE A 100 -5.94 2.34 2.78
CA PHE A 100 -5.34 3.60 3.20
C PHE A 100 -5.64 4.70 2.17
N ARG A 101 -5.49 5.95 2.55
CA ARG A 101 -5.57 7.06 1.61
C ARG A 101 -4.23 7.29 0.92
N ASN A 102 -3.28 7.82 1.63
CA ASN A 102 -1.96 8.15 1.15
C ASN A 102 -0.92 7.77 2.22
N ASN A 103 -0.80 6.48 2.42
CA ASN A 103 0.17 5.89 3.31
C ASN A 103 1.58 6.22 2.80
N TRP A 104 2.30 7.03 3.54
CA TRP A 104 3.53 7.66 3.07
C TRP A 104 4.75 6.81 3.38
N GLU A 105 5.03 6.53 4.61
CA GLU A 105 6.21 5.80 5.05
C GLU A 105 5.82 4.41 5.55
N VAL A 106 6.61 3.40 5.18
CA VAL A 106 6.57 2.09 5.80
C VAL A 106 7.87 1.87 6.57
N ALA A 107 7.78 1.42 7.80
CA ALA A 107 8.92 1.06 8.63
C ALA A 107 8.72 -0.35 9.19
N VAL A 108 9.82 -1.10 9.27
CA VAL A 108 9.83 -2.46 9.83
C VAL A 108 10.81 -2.47 10.99
N ASP A 109 10.34 -2.82 12.18
CA ASP A 109 11.21 -2.90 13.35
C ASP A 109 12.03 -4.21 13.38
N SER A 110 12.95 -4.33 14.32
CA SER A 110 13.82 -5.49 14.45
C SER A 110 13.10 -6.81 14.79
N PHE A 111 11.84 -6.74 15.16
CA PHE A 111 10.98 -7.90 15.44
C PHE A 111 10.08 -8.26 14.25
N GLY A 112 10.16 -7.48 13.14
CA GLY A 112 9.32 -7.68 11.97
C GLY A 112 7.96 -6.99 12.04
N SER A 113 7.70 -6.17 13.07
CA SER A 113 6.45 -5.40 13.15
C SER A 113 6.47 -4.28 12.12
N VAL A 114 5.39 -4.16 11.37
CA VAL A 114 5.25 -3.18 10.30
C VAL A 114 4.42 -1.99 10.77
N TRP A 115 4.94 -0.81 10.53
CA TRP A 115 4.31 0.46 10.87
C TRP A 115 4.26 1.35 9.64
N GLN A 116 3.20 2.14 9.49
CA GLN A 116 3.17 3.17 8.46
C GLN A 116 2.31 4.36 8.86
N SER A 117 2.67 5.51 8.31
CA SER A 117 1.84 6.70 8.37
C SER A 117 0.76 6.67 7.28
N ASP A 118 -0.35 7.34 7.55
CA ASP A 118 -1.37 7.62 6.54
C ASP A 118 -1.81 9.08 6.75
N ASN A 119 -1.71 9.90 5.73
CA ASN A 119 -1.97 11.33 5.91
C ASN A 119 -3.47 11.62 5.89
N ASP A 120 -3.79 12.84 6.32
CA ASP A 120 -5.14 13.38 6.28
C ASP A 120 -5.72 13.39 4.86
N ASP A 121 -6.95 13.70 4.75
CA ASP A 121 -7.52 14.10 3.49
C ASP A 121 -7.94 15.58 3.50
N ASP A 122 -8.20 16.12 2.34
CA ASP A 122 -8.36 17.54 2.09
C ASP A 122 -9.37 18.22 3.02
N GLY A 123 -8.91 18.78 4.13
CA GLY A 123 -9.68 19.49 5.11
C GLY A 123 -9.85 18.80 6.45
N ASN A 124 -9.42 17.57 6.60
CA ASN A 124 -9.22 16.91 7.88
C ASN A 124 -7.79 17.17 8.38
N ARG A 125 -7.62 17.40 9.66
CA ARG A 125 -6.32 17.63 10.29
C ARG A 125 -5.71 16.38 10.92
N GLY A 126 -6.47 15.28 10.93
CA GLY A 126 -6.03 14.03 11.52
C GLY A 126 -5.11 13.25 10.58
N VAL A 127 -4.00 12.76 11.13
CA VAL A 127 -3.11 11.79 10.51
C VAL A 127 -3.04 10.54 11.36
N ARG A 128 -2.66 9.41 10.79
CA ARG A 128 -2.56 8.16 11.51
C ARG A 128 -1.14 7.60 11.47
N ILE A 129 -0.74 6.98 12.56
CA ILE A 129 0.33 6.00 12.59
C ILE A 129 -0.32 4.65 12.84
N ASN A 130 -0.15 3.73 11.92
CA ASN A 130 -0.80 2.44 11.95
C ASN A 130 0.21 1.33 12.21
N TYR A 131 -0.09 0.46 13.16
CA TYR A 131 0.47 -0.88 13.18
C TYR A 131 -0.20 -1.68 12.07
N VAL A 132 0.58 -2.21 11.13
CA VAL A 132 0.05 -2.96 10.00
C VAL A 132 -0.08 -4.42 10.37
N MET A 133 -1.31 -4.84 10.67
CA MET A 133 -1.65 -6.25 10.83
C MET A 133 -1.83 -6.91 9.48
N GLU A 134 -1.38 -8.13 9.36
CA GLU A 134 -1.63 -8.94 8.17
C GLU A 134 -3.14 -9.01 7.88
N TYR A 135 -3.51 -8.78 6.62
CA TYR A 135 -4.89 -8.68 6.16
C TYR A 135 -5.72 -7.56 6.81
N GLY A 136 -5.06 -6.49 7.25
CA GLY A 136 -5.73 -5.34 7.84
C GLY A 136 -6.44 -4.46 6.81
N ASN A 137 -7.72 -4.16 7.07
CA ASN A 137 -8.49 -3.13 6.34
C ASN A 137 -8.54 -1.85 7.16
N TYR A 138 -7.95 -0.76 6.66
CA TYR A 138 -7.73 0.48 7.43
C TYR A 138 -8.79 1.57 7.20
N GLY A 139 -9.84 1.24 6.44
CA GLY A 139 -11.12 1.95 6.50
C GLY A 139 -11.18 3.32 5.86
N TYR A 140 -10.23 3.71 4.97
CA TYR A 140 -10.36 4.98 4.26
C TYR A 140 -11.66 5.07 3.46
N ARG A 141 -12.10 3.95 2.88
CA ARG A 141 -13.43 3.83 2.29
C ARG A 141 -14.24 2.74 2.97
N GLY A 142 -15.55 2.93 3.01
CA GLY A 142 -16.46 1.92 3.56
C GLY A 142 -16.30 0.59 2.84
N GLU A 143 -16.03 -0.46 3.60
CA GLU A 143 -15.76 -1.78 3.05
C GLU A 143 -16.92 -2.30 2.17
N PHE A 144 -18.14 -2.17 2.66
CA PHE A 144 -19.33 -2.65 1.95
C PHE A 144 -19.83 -1.70 0.88
N THR A 145 -19.73 -0.39 1.13
CA THR A 145 -20.33 0.63 0.26
C THR A 145 -19.34 1.25 -0.71
N GLY A 146 -18.04 1.21 -0.40
CA GLY A 146 -16.99 1.94 -1.11
C GLY A 146 -17.04 3.45 -0.93
N LYS A 147 -17.92 3.95 -0.05
CA LYS A 147 -18.10 5.38 0.19
C LYS A 147 -16.94 5.96 0.99
N GLY A 148 -16.45 7.10 0.56
CA GLY A 148 -15.49 7.91 1.28
C GLY A 148 -16.15 8.78 2.36
N TRP A 149 -15.33 9.55 3.04
CA TRP A 149 -15.78 10.41 4.13
C TRP A 149 -16.74 11.54 3.68
N ARG A 150 -16.65 11.99 2.45
CA ARG A 150 -17.57 13.01 1.86
C ARG A 150 -18.91 12.46 1.43
N ASP A 151 -19.03 11.16 1.31
CA ASP A 151 -20.26 10.53 0.83
C ASP A 151 -21.27 10.40 1.96
N LYS A 152 -22.56 10.63 1.65
CA LYS A 152 -23.62 10.33 2.62
C LYS A 152 -23.63 8.84 2.96
N ARG A 153 -23.55 8.54 4.24
CA ARG A 153 -23.66 7.20 4.78
C ARG A 153 -25.02 7.04 5.45
N THR A 154 -25.72 6.02 5.08
CA THR A 154 -27.00 5.69 5.72
C THR A 154 -26.74 5.06 7.08
N ASN A 155 -27.42 5.47 8.12
CA ASN A 155 -27.53 4.88 9.46
C ASN A 155 -26.34 5.03 10.39
N ILE A 156 -25.14 5.30 9.89
CA ILE A 156 -23.91 5.27 10.70
C ILE A 156 -23.38 6.67 11.05
N GLU A 157 -23.80 7.69 10.32
CA GLU A 157 -23.31 9.06 10.55
C GLU A 157 -23.69 9.65 11.91
N LYS A 158 -24.74 9.13 12.53
CA LYS A 158 -25.22 9.61 13.84
C LYS A 158 -24.50 9.01 15.02
N GLU A 159 -23.84 7.88 14.83
CA GLU A 159 -23.16 7.14 15.90
C GLU A 159 -21.66 7.25 15.72
N VAL A 160 -21.02 8.02 16.60
CA VAL A 160 -19.57 8.30 16.56
C VAL A 160 -18.71 7.05 16.38
N PRO A 161 -18.92 5.92 17.06
CA PRO A 161 -18.09 4.72 16.86
C PRO A 161 -18.21 4.09 15.47
N LEU A 162 -19.27 4.40 14.73
CA LEU A 162 -19.54 3.86 13.40
C LEU A 162 -19.24 4.85 12.29
N ARG A 163 -18.78 6.06 12.64
CA ARG A 163 -18.34 7.05 11.66
C ARG A 163 -17.00 6.64 11.05
N HIS A 164 -16.78 7.14 9.85
CA HIS A 164 -15.44 7.09 9.29
C HIS A 164 -14.45 7.78 10.23
N TRP A 165 -13.24 7.26 10.36
CA TRP A 165 -12.25 7.76 11.32
C TRP A 165 -11.95 9.26 11.19
N HIS A 166 -12.05 9.83 10.00
CA HIS A 166 -11.93 11.28 9.79
C HIS A 166 -12.99 12.12 10.50
N LEU A 167 -14.15 11.55 10.77
CA LEU A 167 -15.30 12.28 11.34
C LEU A 167 -15.37 12.17 12.86
N ASN A 168 -14.41 11.55 13.48
CA ASN A 168 -14.35 11.36 14.92
C ASN A 168 -13.47 12.40 15.64
N ASP A 169 -12.90 13.33 14.90
CA ASP A 169 -12.07 14.44 15.40
C ASP A 169 -12.90 15.67 15.79
#